data_11d0476d0e3c58146c8d92ae979445ce
#
_entry.id   11d0476d0e3c58146c8d92ae979445ce
#
_cell.length_a   1.000
_cell.length_b   1.000
_cell.length_c   1.000
_cell.angle_alpha   90.00
_cell.angle_beta   90.00
_cell.angle_gamma   90.00
#
_symmetry.space_group_name_H-M   'P 1'
#
loop_
_entity.id
_entity.type
_entity.pdbx_description
1 polymer ?
#
loop_
_entity_poly.entity_id
_entity_poly.type
_entity_poly.pdbx_seq_one_letter_code
_entity_poly.pdbx_strand_id
1 'polypeptide(L)'
;MPGAVMAMLRVNRPSIMLYGGTIAAGHHNGKKLDVVSAFESWGQKVAGKIDDNEFKKIIKNACPGAGACGGMYTANTMSSAIEALGLALPYNSSIPATNSGKVIECEEAGYYLKNLIENDIKPLDILSKKSLENAFRVVTVLGGSTNAVLHLLAIAKSAQLDFTISDFQKISDETPFLADLKPSGSYVMEDLHEIGGVPAVMKYMLEKNMLHGDCLTVT
;
A
#
# COMPACT_ATOMS: atom_id res chain seq x y z
N MET A 1 6.49 6.15 5.68
CA MET A 1 5.99 4.88 6.28
C MET A 1 7.11 3.93 6.70
N PRO A 2 8.08 3.50 5.88
CA PRO A 2 9.10 2.53 6.35
C PRO A 2 9.84 2.95 7.60
N GLY A 3 10.27 4.22 7.69
CA GLY A 3 10.93 4.75 8.89
C GLY A 3 10.07 4.70 10.15
N ALA A 4 8.75 4.92 10.02
CA ALA A 4 7.83 4.80 11.16
C ALA A 4 7.72 3.34 11.62
N VAL A 5 7.60 2.38 10.71
CA VAL A 5 7.58 0.94 11.05
C VAL A 5 8.89 0.52 11.72
N MET A 6 10.05 0.94 11.19
CA MET A 6 11.34 0.68 11.85
C MET A 6 11.41 1.27 13.26
N ALA A 7 10.82 2.45 13.48
CA ALA A 7 10.74 3.05 14.81
C ALA A 7 9.81 2.26 15.73
N MET A 8 8.63 1.84 15.24
CA MET A 8 7.70 0.97 15.99
C MET A 8 8.39 -0.30 16.48
N LEU A 9 9.14 -0.97 15.62
CA LEU A 9 9.86 -2.21 15.94
C LEU A 9 10.98 -1.97 16.99
N ARG A 10 11.71 -0.87 16.88
CA ARG A 10 12.81 -0.54 17.82
C ARG A 10 12.30 -0.11 19.19
N VAL A 11 11.20 0.65 19.22
CA VAL A 11 10.55 1.07 20.47
C VAL A 11 9.81 -0.09 21.10
N ASN A 12 9.26 -0.98 20.30
CA ASN A 12 8.53 -2.19 20.65
C ASN A 12 7.48 -1.98 21.75
N ARG A 13 6.57 -1.04 21.50
CA ARG A 13 5.37 -0.80 22.34
C ARG A 13 4.13 -1.05 21.52
N PRO A 14 3.00 -1.46 22.13
CA PRO A 14 1.73 -1.60 21.43
C PRO A 14 1.46 -0.41 20.52
N SER A 15 1.28 -0.64 19.24
CA SER A 15 1.13 0.41 18.24
C SER A 15 0.47 -0.11 16.97
N ILE A 16 -0.24 0.78 16.27
CA ILE A 16 -0.92 0.52 15.00
C ILE A 16 -0.43 1.56 13.99
N MET A 17 -0.19 1.12 12.77
CA MET A 17 0.14 2.02 11.67
C MET A 17 -1.14 2.46 10.96
N LEU A 18 -1.34 3.78 10.86
CA LEU A 18 -2.41 4.36 10.05
C LEU A 18 -1.83 5.08 8.84
N TYR A 19 -2.38 4.80 7.67
CA TYR A 19 -2.06 5.46 6.42
C TYR A 19 -3.08 6.56 6.13
N GLY A 20 -2.63 7.75 5.74
CA GLY A 20 -3.52 8.88 5.45
C GLY A 20 -4.44 8.69 4.24
N GLY A 21 -4.27 7.61 3.48
CA GLY A 21 -5.12 7.22 2.36
C GLY A 21 -4.55 7.55 0.98
N THR A 22 -5.05 6.84 -0.03
CA THR A 22 -4.75 7.12 -1.44
C THR A 22 -5.48 8.37 -1.91
N ILE A 23 -4.93 9.06 -2.92
CA ILE A 23 -5.64 10.17 -3.58
C ILE A 23 -6.69 9.61 -4.54
N ALA A 24 -7.84 10.26 -4.62
CA ALA A 24 -8.84 9.95 -5.64
C ALA A 24 -8.30 10.23 -7.05
N ALA A 25 -8.81 9.49 -8.04
CA ALA A 25 -8.44 9.72 -9.43
C ALA A 25 -8.89 11.10 -9.90
N GLY A 26 -8.03 11.80 -10.64
CA GLY A 26 -8.40 12.99 -11.38
C GLY A 26 -9.22 12.65 -12.63
N HIS A 27 -9.92 13.63 -13.18
CA HIS A 27 -10.70 13.43 -14.41
C HIS A 27 -10.58 14.63 -15.34
N HIS A 28 -10.37 14.36 -16.62
CA HIS A 28 -10.40 15.38 -17.67
C HIS A 28 -10.79 14.74 -19.01
N ASN A 29 -11.76 15.36 -19.72
CA ASN A 29 -12.27 14.88 -21.01
C ASN A 29 -12.62 13.38 -21.02
N GLY A 30 -13.30 12.88 -19.96
CA GLY A 30 -13.72 11.48 -19.82
C GLY A 30 -12.60 10.49 -19.50
N LYS A 31 -11.36 10.96 -19.28
CA LYS A 31 -10.21 10.13 -18.91
C LYS A 31 -9.91 10.27 -17.42
N LYS A 32 -9.59 9.15 -16.75
CA LYS A 32 -9.00 9.18 -15.42
C LYS A 32 -7.56 9.67 -15.50
N LEU A 33 -7.18 10.55 -14.58
CA LEU A 33 -5.85 11.14 -14.48
C LEU A 33 -5.20 10.79 -13.13
N ASP A 34 -3.87 10.83 -13.14
CA ASP A 34 -3.01 10.69 -11.97
C ASP A 34 -1.73 11.54 -12.13
N VAL A 35 -0.76 11.37 -11.23
CA VAL A 35 0.51 12.10 -11.31
C VAL A 35 1.28 11.79 -12.58
N VAL A 36 1.20 10.56 -13.12
CA VAL A 36 1.87 10.20 -14.39
C VAL A 36 1.25 10.94 -15.55
N SER A 37 -0.08 11.08 -15.57
CA SER A 37 -0.78 11.87 -16.60
C SER A 37 -0.28 13.33 -16.65
N ALA A 38 0.09 13.90 -15.48
CA ALA A 38 0.68 15.24 -15.43
C ALA A 38 2.06 15.28 -16.12
N PHE A 39 2.94 14.29 -15.85
CA PHE A 39 4.25 14.21 -16.51
C PHE A 39 4.13 13.93 -18.01
N GLU A 40 3.25 13.01 -18.39
CA GLU A 40 2.99 12.71 -19.80
C GLU A 40 2.48 13.95 -20.57
N SER A 41 1.59 14.75 -19.94
CA SER A 41 1.09 15.98 -20.55
C SER A 41 2.18 17.02 -20.79
N TRP A 42 3.20 17.07 -19.91
CA TRP A 42 4.39 17.90 -20.15
C TRP A 42 5.14 17.45 -21.41
N GLY A 43 5.38 16.14 -21.56
CA GLY A 43 5.99 15.59 -22.77
C GLY A 43 5.17 15.88 -24.03
N GLN A 44 3.85 15.76 -23.96
CA GLN A 44 2.95 16.09 -25.07
C GLN A 44 3.01 17.58 -25.44
N LYS A 45 3.07 18.46 -24.43
CA LYS A 45 3.23 19.91 -24.67
C LYS A 45 4.55 20.23 -25.35
N VAL A 46 5.67 19.68 -24.86
CA VAL A 46 7.00 19.87 -25.47
C VAL A 46 7.03 19.36 -26.91
N ALA A 47 6.33 18.26 -27.18
CA ALA A 47 6.19 17.71 -28.53
C ALA A 47 5.17 18.45 -29.42
N GLY A 48 4.54 19.53 -28.93
CA GLY A 48 3.53 20.32 -29.68
C GLY A 48 2.20 19.60 -29.91
N LYS A 49 1.90 18.51 -29.18
CA LYS A 49 0.68 17.72 -29.31
C LYS A 49 -0.51 18.31 -28.56
N ILE A 50 -0.26 19.11 -27.52
CA ILE A 50 -1.28 19.86 -26.76
C ILE A 50 -0.78 21.31 -26.57
N ASP A 51 -1.72 22.23 -26.41
CA ASP A 51 -1.41 23.62 -26.11
C ASP A 51 -1.25 23.88 -24.61
N ASP A 52 -0.89 25.12 -24.25
CA ASP A 52 -0.72 25.55 -22.87
C ASP A 52 -2.00 25.48 -22.04
N ASN A 53 -3.13 25.70 -22.64
CA ASN A 53 -4.40 25.70 -21.94
C ASN A 53 -4.82 24.27 -21.56
N GLU A 54 -4.70 23.34 -22.51
CA GLU A 54 -4.98 21.92 -22.26
C GLU A 54 -4.00 21.35 -21.24
N PHE A 55 -2.70 21.64 -21.32
CA PHE A 55 -1.72 21.27 -20.34
C PHE A 55 -2.11 21.72 -18.91
N LYS A 56 -2.46 23.01 -18.76
CA LYS A 56 -2.89 23.56 -17.45
C LYS A 56 -4.14 22.87 -16.88
N LYS A 57 -5.09 22.51 -17.75
CA LYS A 57 -6.30 21.77 -17.33
C LYS A 57 -5.95 20.37 -16.82
N ILE A 58 -5.06 19.65 -17.53
CA ILE A 58 -4.62 18.32 -17.11
C ILE A 58 -3.93 18.41 -15.74
N ILE A 59 -2.96 19.31 -15.58
CA ILE A 59 -2.24 19.50 -14.29
C ILE A 59 -3.22 19.81 -13.15
N LYS A 60 -4.17 20.73 -13.38
CA LYS A 60 -5.14 21.12 -12.35
C LYS A 60 -6.03 19.98 -11.89
N ASN A 61 -6.32 19.03 -12.78
CA ASN A 61 -7.25 17.94 -12.51
C ASN A 61 -6.58 16.60 -12.22
N ALA A 62 -5.25 16.47 -12.39
CA ALA A 62 -4.56 15.19 -12.26
C ALA A 62 -4.55 14.62 -10.83
N CYS A 63 -4.42 15.49 -9.82
CA CYS A 63 -4.29 15.09 -8.42
C CYS A 63 -5.25 15.93 -7.54
N PRO A 64 -6.54 15.61 -7.53
CA PRO A 64 -7.55 16.39 -6.80
C PRO A 64 -7.59 16.02 -5.32
N GLY A 65 -7.49 17.02 -4.45
CA GLY A 65 -7.74 16.83 -3.01
C GLY A 65 -6.57 16.24 -2.23
N ALA A 66 -6.89 15.60 -1.11
CA ALA A 66 -5.93 14.99 -0.19
C ALA A 66 -5.65 13.52 -0.55
N GLY A 67 -4.49 13.04 -0.12
CA GLY A 67 -4.06 11.66 -0.29
C GLY A 67 -2.68 11.53 -0.90
N ALA A 68 -2.15 10.31 -0.88
CA ALA A 68 -0.93 9.95 -1.59
C ALA A 68 -1.26 9.40 -2.99
N CYS A 69 -0.24 9.01 -3.75
CA CYS A 69 -0.37 8.53 -5.14
C CYS A 69 -1.60 7.63 -5.39
N GLY A 70 -2.29 7.82 -6.51
CA GLY A 70 -3.47 7.02 -6.85
C GLY A 70 -3.15 5.60 -7.36
N GLY A 71 -1.97 5.37 -7.95
CA GLY A 71 -1.54 4.06 -8.42
C GLY A 71 -0.72 3.28 -7.39
N MET A 72 -0.25 2.09 -7.78
CA MET A 72 0.61 1.23 -6.95
C MET A 72 2.08 1.72 -6.98
N TYR A 73 2.26 3.01 -6.73
CA TYR A 73 3.56 3.63 -6.50
C TYR A 73 4.03 3.32 -5.07
N THR A 74 5.20 3.83 -4.66
CA THR A 74 5.84 3.44 -3.39
C THR A 74 4.95 3.65 -2.15
N ALA A 75 4.13 4.72 -2.11
CA ALA A 75 3.27 4.98 -0.96
C ALA A 75 2.19 3.90 -0.79
N ASN A 76 1.41 3.61 -1.83
CA ASN A 76 0.38 2.56 -1.79
C ASN A 76 1.02 1.16 -1.68
N THR A 77 2.16 0.90 -2.31
CA THR A 77 2.92 -0.34 -2.15
C THR A 77 3.27 -0.60 -0.70
N MET A 78 3.84 0.40 -0.01
CA MET A 78 4.25 0.22 1.38
C MET A 78 3.07 0.19 2.34
N SER A 79 1.97 0.91 2.09
CA SER A 79 0.76 0.77 2.91
C SER A 79 0.14 -0.63 2.77
N SER A 80 0.07 -1.17 1.56
CA SER A 80 -0.40 -2.54 1.30
C SER A 80 0.51 -3.59 1.96
N ALA A 81 1.83 -3.40 1.90
CA ALA A 81 2.78 -4.26 2.60
C ALA A 81 2.57 -4.22 4.12
N ILE A 82 2.38 -3.04 4.70
CA ILE A 82 2.19 -2.86 6.15
C ILE A 82 0.85 -3.48 6.61
N GLU A 83 -0.19 -3.38 5.81
CA GLU A 83 -1.46 -4.06 6.05
C GLU A 83 -1.27 -5.59 6.02
N ALA A 84 -0.58 -6.11 5.02
CA ALA A 84 -0.26 -7.54 4.91
C ALA A 84 0.73 -8.06 5.98
N LEU A 85 1.58 -7.18 6.54
CA LEU A 85 2.41 -7.47 7.72
C LEU A 85 1.57 -7.66 8.99
N GLY A 86 0.31 -7.24 9.00
CA GLY A 86 -0.56 -7.26 10.17
C GLY A 86 -0.38 -6.05 11.11
N LEU A 87 0.31 -4.99 10.69
CA LEU A 87 0.61 -3.79 11.50
C LEU A 87 -0.38 -2.64 11.29
N ALA A 88 -1.36 -2.80 10.40
CA ALA A 88 -2.43 -1.85 10.11
C ALA A 88 -3.78 -2.54 10.09
N LEU A 89 -4.86 -1.78 10.18
CA LEU A 89 -6.21 -2.29 10.08
C LEU A 89 -6.53 -2.74 8.63
N PRO A 90 -7.45 -3.69 8.45
CA PRO A 90 -7.96 -4.04 7.13
C PRO A 90 -8.51 -2.81 6.39
N TYR A 91 -8.28 -2.74 5.08
CA TYR A 91 -8.62 -1.62 4.19
C TYR A 91 -7.76 -0.35 4.36
N ASN A 92 -6.88 -0.29 5.37
CA ASN A 92 -6.04 0.88 5.65
C ASN A 92 -5.32 1.42 4.42
N SER A 93 -4.78 0.54 3.59
CA SER A 93 -4.00 0.89 2.41
C SER A 93 -4.84 1.38 1.24
N SER A 94 -6.11 0.94 1.12
CA SER A 94 -6.93 1.16 -0.07
C SER A 94 -7.97 2.27 0.08
N ILE A 95 -8.42 2.61 1.29
CA ILE A 95 -9.41 3.67 1.53
C ILE A 95 -8.87 5.02 1.04
N PRO A 96 -9.58 5.73 0.14
CA PRO A 96 -9.19 7.09 -0.26
C PRO A 96 -9.19 8.05 0.93
N ALA A 97 -8.24 8.99 0.94
CA ALA A 97 -8.05 9.93 2.04
C ALA A 97 -9.27 10.81 2.35
N THR A 98 -10.11 11.07 1.35
CA THR A 98 -11.32 11.89 1.45
C THR A 98 -12.59 11.06 1.74
N ASN A 99 -12.48 9.73 1.81
CA ASN A 99 -13.60 8.84 2.10
C ASN A 99 -13.93 8.89 3.60
N SER A 100 -15.23 8.90 3.94
CA SER A 100 -15.70 8.88 5.34
C SER A 100 -15.22 7.65 6.11
N GLY A 101 -15.00 6.51 5.43
CA GLY A 101 -14.43 5.31 6.01
C GLY A 101 -13.05 5.54 6.64
N LYS A 102 -12.28 6.53 6.19
CA LYS A 102 -10.98 6.87 6.80
C LYS A 102 -11.12 7.49 8.20
N VAL A 103 -12.20 8.22 8.46
CA VAL A 103 -12.50 8.74 9.81
C VAL A 103 -12.90 7.59 10.73
N ILE A 104 -13.77 6.70 10.26
CA ILE A 104 -14.20 5.51 11.01
C ILE A 104 -13.00 4.63 11.37
N GLU A 105 -12.10 4.38 10.42
CA GLU A 105 -10.85 3.64 10.66
C GLU A 105 -9.99 4.26 11.77
N CYS A 106 -9.88 5.60 11.80
CA CYS A 106 -9.13 6.28 12.85
C CYS A 106 -9.77 6.10 14.23
N GLU A 107 -11.10 6.06 14.32
CA GLU A 107 -11.83 5.80 15.56
C GLU A 107 -11.65 4.33 15.99
N GLU A 108 -11.79 3.38 15.07
CA GLU A 108 -11.57 1.95 15.32
C GLU A 108 -10.14 1.64 15.76
N ALA A 109 -9.15 2.35 15.22
CA ALA A 109 -7.76 2.16 15.62
C ALA A 109 -7.53 2.39 17.12
N GLY A 110 -8.30 3.29 17.75
CA GLY A 110 -8.27 3.50 19.20
C GLY A 110 -8.74 2.26 19.98
N TYR A 111 -9.78 1.59 19.48
CA TYR A 111 -10.28 0.36 20.06
C TYR A 111 -9.25 -0.79 19.96
N TYR A 112 -8.69 -1.02 18.79
CA TYR A 112 -7.68 -2.05 18.58
C TYR A 112 -6.39 -1.76 19.36
N LEU A 113 -5.96 -0.49 19.42
CA LEU A 113 -4.79 -0.11 20.22
C LEU A 113 -4.99 -0.41 21.71
N LYS A 114 -6.19 -0.16 22.24
CA LYS A 114 -6.55 -0.55 23.62
C LYS A 114 -6.39 -2.06 23.82
N ASN A 115 -6.90 -2.87 22.90
CA ASN A 115 -6.78 -4.33 22.95
C ASN A 115 -5.30 -4.78 22.94
N LEU A 116 -4.46 -4.17 22.09
CA LEU A 116 -3.02 -4.46 22.04
C LEU A 116 -2.33 -4.13 23.38
N ILE A 117 -2.71 -3.03 24.04
CA ILE A 117 -2.18 -2.63 25.34
C ILE A 117 -2.59 -3.61 26.43
N GLU A 118 -3.88 -3.98 26.49
CA GLU A 118 -4.42 -4.89 27.49
C GLU A 118 -3.82 -6.30 27.40
N ASN A 119 -3.46 -6.75 26.19
CA ASN A 119 -2.87 -8.06 25.95
C ASN A 119 -1.33 -8.02 25.81
N ASP A 120 -0.69 -6.85 26.01
CA ASP A 120 0.76 -6.61 25.85
C ASP A 120 1.30 -7.05 24.47
N ILE A 121 0.49 -6.96 23.41
CA ILE A 121 0.89 -7.32 22.04
C ILE A 121 1.70 -6.18 21.44
N LYS A 122 2.89 -6.49 20.97
CA LYS A 122 3.87 -5.53 20.46
C LYS A 122 4.21 -5.79 18.98
N PRO A 123 4.77 -4.82 18.27
CA PRO A 123 5.14 -5.00 16.87
C PRO A 123 6.06 -6.18 16.57
N LEU A 124 6.99 -6.54 17.49
CA LEU A 124 7.85 -7.70 17.32
C LEU A 124 7.14 -9.04 17.54
N ASP A 125 5.97 -9.07 18.18
CA ASP A 125 5.14 -10.27 18.30
C ASP A 125 4.39 -10.55 17.00
N ILE A 126 4.03 -9.48 16.26
CA ILE A 126 3.30 -9.52 14.99
C ILE A 126 4.25 -9.81 13.83
N LEU A 127 5.43 -9.14 13.82
CA LEU A 127 6.36 -9.25 12.70
C LEU A 127 7.16 -10.56 12.79
N SER A 128 6.98 -11.40 11.79
CA SER A 128 7.66 -12.68 11.63
C SER A 128 8.20 -12.86 10.20
N LYS A 129 9.00 -13.90 9.96
CA LYS A 129 9.41 -14.25 8.60
C LYS A 129 8.18 -14.52 7.70
N LYS A 130 7.16 -15.23 8.23
CA LYS A 130 5.90 -15.51 7.51
C LYS A 130 5.15 -14.24 7.14
N SER A 131 5.03 -13.26 8.06
CA SER A 131 4.36 -12.00 7.73
C SER A 131 5.14 -11.16 6.71
N LEU A 132 6.49 -11.21 6.71
CA LEU A 132 7.32 -10.60 5.66
C LEU A 132 7.10 -11.27 4.30
N GLU A 133 7.03 -12.59 4.25
CA GLU A 133 6.72 -13.35 3.04
C GLU A 133 5.32 -12.97 2.51
N ASN A 134 4.31 -12.91 3.38
CA ASN A 134 2.97 -12.44 3.03
C ASN A 134 2.99 -11.03 2.44
N ALA A 135 3.66 -10.10 3.11
CA ALA A 135 3.75 -8.72 2.65
C ALA A 135 4.37 -8.62 1.26
N PHE A 136 5.45 -9.35 1.01
CA PHE A 136 6.10 -9.30 -0.30
C PHE A 136 5.30 -10.02 -1.38
N ARG A 137 4.62 -11.14 -1.08
CA ARG A 137 3.67 -11.79 -2.01
C ARG A 137 2.54 -10.83 -2.39
N VAL A 138 1.95 -10.12 -1.43
CA VAL A 138 0.91 -9.12 -1.71
C VAL A 138 1.45 -7.98 -2.58
N VAL A 139 2.64 -7.46 -2.29
CA VAL A 139 3.31 -6.45 -3.13
C VAL A 139 3.52 -6.95 -4.56
N THR A 140 3.95 -8.18 -4.74
CA THR A 140 4.19 -8.80 -6.05
C THR A 140 2.89 -8.98 -6.84
N VAL A 141 1.85 -9.53 -6.21
CA VAL A 141 0.52 -9.72 -6.80
C VAL A 141 -0.09 -8.40 -7.25
N LEU A 142 0.10 -7.33 -6.49
CA LEU A 142 -0.40 -5.99 -6.80
C LEU A 142 0.46 -5.21 -7.82
N GLY A 143 1.60 -5.74 -8.24
CA GLY A 143 2.53 -5.03 -9.13
C GLY A 143 3.17 -3.81 -8.47
N GLY A 144 3.56 -3.96 -7.19
CA GLY A 144 4.10 -2.88 -6.38
C GLY A 144 5.48 -2.40 -6.83
N SER A 145 5.85 -1.24 -6.28
CA SER A 145 7.14 -0.60 -6.52
C SER A 145 8.32 -1.45 -6.04
N THR A 146 9.39 -1.53 -6.82
CA THR A 146 10.67 -2.18 -6.46
C THR A 146 11.32 -1.58 -5.21
N ASN A 147 10.95 -0.35 -4.82
CA ASN A 147 11.36 0.25 -3.56
C ASN A 147 10.95 -0.59 -2.33
N ALA A 148 9.92 -1.43 -2.45
CA ALA A 148 9.51 -2.34 -1.38
C ALA A 148 10.63 -3.30 -0.96
N VAL A 149 11.47 -3.75 -1.88
CA VAL A 149 12.62 -4.63 -1.56
C VAL A 149 13.54 -3.94 -0.56
N LEU A 150 13.98 -2.70 -0.87
CA LEU A 150 14.83 -1.91 0.02
C LEU A 150 14.17 -1.68 1.39
N HIS A 151 12.89 -1.33 1.39
CA HIS A 151 12.16 -0.98 2.60
C HIS A 151 11.87 -2.19 3.49
N LEU A 152 11.44 -3.31 2.92
CA LEU A 152 11.16 -4.52 3.68
C LEU A 152 12.45 -5.16 4.24
N LEU A 153 13.59 -5.09 3.50
CA LEU A 153 14.90 -5.47 4.05
C LEU A 153 15.27 -4.63 5.28
N ALA A 154 15.06 -3.31 5.24
CA ALA A 154 15.34 -2.42 6.36
C ALA A 154 14.41 -2.69 7.56
N ILE A 155 13.15 -3.02 7.31
CA ILE A 155 12.17 -3.44 8.32
C ILE A 155 12.59 -4.77 8.95
N ALA A 156 12.90 -5.79 8.15
CA ALA A 156 13.37 -7.09 8.61
C ALA A 156 14.62 -6.96 9.49
N LYS A 157 15.60 -6.16 9.06
CA LYS A 157 16.81 -5.88 9.85
C LYS A 157 16.50 -5.17 11.17
N SER A 158 15.52 -4.26 11.18
CA SER A 158 15.10 -3.58 12.42
C SER A 158 14.42 -4.53 13.42
N ALA A 159 13.79 -5.59 12.93
CA ALA A 159 13.21 -6.68 13.71
C ALA A 159 14.21 -7.82 14.01
N GLN A 160 15.44 -7.72 13.56
CA GLN A 160 16.48 -8.76 13.69
C GLN A 160 16.08 -10.10 13.02
N LEU A 161 15.25 -10.05 11.98
CA LEU A 161 14.87 -11.22 11.20
C LEU A 161 15.88 -11.48 10.09
N ASP A 162 16.23 -12.75 9.92
CA ASP A 162 17.06 -13.20 8.79
C ASP A 162 16.19 -13.30 7.54
N PHE A 163 16.19 -12.22 6.77
CA PHE A 163 15.47 -12.07 5.52
C PHE A 163 16.36 -11.35 4.51
N THR A 164 16.64 -11.98 3.39
CA THR A 164 17.67 -11.58 2.44
C THR A 164 17.09 -11.25 1.07
N ILE A 165 17.87 -10.67 0.18
CA ILE A 165 17.47 -10.42 -1.20
C ILE A 165 17.14 -11.72 -1.96
N SER A 166 17.76 -12.84 -1.57
CA SER A 166 17.46 -14.14 -2.17
C SER A 166 16.07 -14.66 -1.80
N ASP A 167 15.57 -14.33 -0.58
CA ASP A 167 14.19 -14.64 -0.19
C ASP A 167 13.20 -13.87 -1.07
N PHE A 168 13.49 -12.59 -1.39
CA PHE A 168 12.66 -11.82 -2.33
C PHE A 168 12.62 -12.43 -3.72
N GLN A 169 13.77 -12.83 -4.26
CA GLN A 169 13.82 -13.46 -5.59
C GLN A 169 12.98 -14.73 -5.63
N LYS A 170 13.13 -15.61 -4.63
CA LYS A 170 12.34 -16.83 -4.53
C LYS A 170 10.84 -16.54 -4.48
N ILE A 171 10.41 -15.61 -3.62
CA ILE A 171 8.99 -15.25 -3.50
C ILE A 171 8.47 -14.67 -4.82
N SER A 172 9.26 -13.81 -5.48
CA SER A 172 8.88 -13.23 -6.77
C SER A 172 8.68 -14.29 -7.85
N ASP A 173 9.58 -15.29 -7.91
CA ASP A 173 9.51 -16.37 -8.90
C ASP A 173 8.28 -17.27 -8.69
N GLU A 174 7.83 -17.42 -7.44
CA GLU A 174 6.68 -18.25 -7.06
C GLU A 174 5.33 -17.50 -7.12
N THR A 175 5.35 -16.16 -7.21
CA THR A 175 4.15 -15.34 -7.06
C THR A 175 3.72 -14.73 -8.38
N PRO A 176 2.51 -15.05 -8.91
CA PRO A 176 2.02 -14.45 -10.13
C PRO A 176 1.68 -12.97 -9.96
N PHE A 177 1.80 -12.20 -11.03
CA PHE A 177 1.21 -10.87 -11.14
C PHE A 177 -0.30 -11.01 -11.43
N LEU A 178 -1.14 -10.31 -10.67
CA LEU A 178 -2.59 -10.42 -10.78
C LEU A 178 -3.27 -9.07 -11.05
N ALA A 179 -2.92 -8.02 -10.31
CA ALA A 179 -3.64 -6.75 -10.34
C ALA A 179 -3.15 -5.84 -11.46
N ASP A 180 -4.08 -5.37 -12.30
CA ASP A 180 -3.81 -4.43 -13.40
C ASP A 180 -3.77 -2.98 -12.91
N LEU A 181 -2.93 -2.70 -11.89
CA LEU A 181 -2.80 -1.37 -11.28
C LEU A 181 -1.69 -0.53 -11.92
N LYS A 182 -1.93 0.78 -12.04
CA LYS A 182 -0.87 1.73 -12.46
C LYS A 182 0.34 1.69 -11.51
N PRO A 183 1.56 1.85 -12.01
CA PRO A 183 1.96 2.37 -13.34
C PRO A 183 1.95 1.34 -14.45
N SER A 184 2.00 0.04 -14.19
CA SER A 184 2.09 -1.01 -15.22
C SER A 184 0.72 -1.42 -15.80
N GLY A 185 -0.37 -1.07 -15.13
CA GLY A 185 -1.73 -1.39 -15.52
C GLY A 185 -2.61 -0.15 -15.74
N SER A 186 -3.92 -0.38 -15.76
CA SER A 186 -4.93 0.60 -16.16
C SER A 186 -5.67 1.23 -14.97
N TYR A 187 -5.76 0.50 -13.84
CA TYR A 187 -6.58 0.88 -12.70
C TYR A 187 -5.77 1.62 -11.61
N VAL A 188 -6.50 2.30 -10.73
CA VAL A 188 -5.92 3.00 -9.57
C VAL A 188 -6.34 2.33 -8.26
N MET A 189 -5.74 2.74 -7.14
CA MET A 189 -6.00 2.15 -5.83
C MET A 189 -7.45 2.31 -5.37
N GLU A 190 -8.11 3.40 -5.77
CA GLU A 190 -9.53 3.63 -5.54
C GLU A 190 -10.40 2.55 -6.21
N ASP A 191 -10.09 2.15 -7.45
CA ASP A 191 -10.79 1.06 -8.14
C ASP A 191 -10.62 -0.28 -7.40
N LEU A 192 -9.44 -0.53 -6.85
CA LEU A 192 -9.19 -1.71 -6.01
C LEU A 192 -10.01 -1.64 -4.72
N HIS A 193 -10.11 -0.47 -4.09
CA HIS A 193 -10.92 -0.30 -2.89
C HIS A 193 -12.40 -0.65 -3.13
N GLU A 194 -12.97 -0.22 -4.25
CA GLU A 194 -14.38 -0.47 -4.62
C GLU A 194 -14.71 -1.97 -4.73
N ILE A 195 -13.75 -2.81 -5.09
CA ILE A 195 -13.93 -4.27 -5.23
C ILE A 195 -13.49 -5.05 -3.98
N GLY A 196 -13.23 -4.36 -2.85
CA GLY A 196 -12.90 -4.96 -1.57
C GLY A 196 -11.44 -4.77 -1.09
N GLY A 197 -10.66 -3.95 -1.78
CA GLY A 197 -9.34 -3.51 -1.35
C GLY A 197 -8.29 -4.63 -1.25
N VAL A 198 -7.23 -4.35 -0.53
CA VAL A 198 -6.16 -5.33 -0.24
C VAL A 198 -6.69 -6.55 0.52
N PRO A 199 -7.64 -6.44 1.46
CA PRO A 199 -8.22 -7.61 2.14
C PRO A 199 -8.87 -8.61 1.18
N ALA A 200 -9.57 -8.16 0.13
CA ALA A 200 -10.15 -9.08 -0.86
C ALA A 200 -9.08 -9.83 -1.65
N VAL A 201 -7.97 -9.15 -2.01
CA VAL A 201 -6.81 -9.79 -2.65
C VAL A 201 -6.17 -10.81 -1.71
N MET A 202 -5.95 -10.45 -0.45
CA MET A 202 -5.39 -11.37 0.55
C MET A 202 -6.27 -12.59 0.78
N LYS A 203 -7.60 -12.42 0.84
CA LYS A 203 -8.55 -13.52 0.94
C LYS A 203 -8.41 -14.49 -0.25
N TYR A 204 -8.40 -13.96 -1.47
CA TYR A 204 -8.18 -14.78 -2.67
C TYR A 204 -6.84 -15.53 -2.62
N MET A 205 -5.77 -14.86 -2.21
CA MET A 205 -4.46 -15.49 -2.07
C MET A 205 -4.44 -16.59 -1.01
N LEU A 206 -5.13 -16.39 0.14
CA LEU A 206 -5.29 -17.42 1.18
C LEU A 206 -6.03 -18.65 0.66
N GLU A 207 -7.12 -18.47 -0.08
CA GLU A 207 -7.87 -19.57 -0.72
C GLU A 207 -7.02 -20.36 -1.73
N LYS A 208 -5.98 -19.73 -2.28
CA LYS A 208 -5.01 -20.36 -3.19
C LYS A 208 -3.75 -20.89 -2.49
N ASN A 209 -3.73 -20.89 -1.15
CA ASN A 209 -2.57 -21.28 -0.34
C ASN A 209 -1.28 -20.48 -0.66
N MET A 210 -1.43 -19.22 -1.04
CA MET A 210 -0.32 -18.33 -1.36
C MET A 210 0.14 -17.49 -0.17
N LEU A 211 -0.62 -17.46 0.93
CA LEU A 211 -0.30 -16.73 2.16
C LEU A 211 -0.33 -17.66 3.37
N HIS A 212 0.46 -17.30 4.37
CA HIS A 212 0.41 -17.90 5.70
C HIS A 212 -0.77 -17.32 6.48
N GLY A 213 -1.77 -18.13 6.84
CA GLY A 213 -2.96 -17.69 7.55
C GLY A 213 -2.81 -17.68 9.08
N ASP A 214 -1.68 -18.13 9.61
CA ASP A 214 -1.39 -18.24 11.04
C ASP A 214 -0.54 -17.08 11.60
N CYS A 215 -0.52 -15.95 10.93
CA CYS A 215 0.17 -14.74 11.39
C CYS A 215 -0.68 -13.91 12.34
N LEU A 216 -0.07 -13.40 13.42
CA LEU A 216 -0.71 -12.45 14.33
C LEU A 216 -0.86 -11.09 13.64
N THR A 217 -1.95 -10.37 13.94
CA THR A 217 -2.24 -9.02 13.42
C THR A 217 -2.65 -8.09 14.55
N VAL A 218 -2.82 -6.80 14.25
CA VAL A 218 -3.36 -5.79 15.20
C VAL A 218 -4.86 -5.93 15.48
N THR A 219 -5.57 -6.80 14.74
CA THR A 219 -7.00 -7.06 14.85
C THR A 219 -7.31 -8.44 15.42
#